data_8f022dac2c9656ea77eb36c81ed5b569
#
_entry.id   8f022dac2c9656ea77eb36c81ed5b569
#
_cell.length_a   1.000
_cell.length_b   1.000
_cell.length_c   1.000
_cell.angle_alpha   90.00
_cell.angle_beta   90.00
_cell.angle_gamma   90.00
#
_symmetry.space_group_name_H-M   'P 1'
#
loop_
_entity.id
_entity.type
_entity.pdbx_description
1 polymer ?
#
loop_
_entity_poly.entity_id
_entity_poly.type
_entity_poly.pdbx_seq_one_letter_code
_entity_poly.pdbx_strand_id
1 'polypeptide(L)'
;MLQIAFIRENQEKVINALAKRNMDAKSVVEEVVQLDEKRRATQVELDGILSESNKLSKDIGELMKNGDKSKAAILKEKTVLLKEKSKKLAETADALALELTEKLYTLPNLPADIVPVGKTPEENLNVFQEGDVPVLHEGALPHWELVKKYDIIDFELGVKIAGAGFPVYLGKILEEIYDDEVAFTHDSSKMYNYCQYCV
;
A
#
# COMPACT_ATOMS: atom_id res chain seq x y z
N MET A 1 -2.36 1.77 -2.67
CA MET A 1 -2.53 2.83 -1.67
C MET A 1 -2.02 4.15 -2.25
N LEU A 2 -2.78 5.23 -2.09
CA LEU A 2 -2.40 6.56 -2.56
C LEU A 2 -1.20 7.09 -1.76
N GLN A 3 -0.26 7.74 -2.46
CA GLN A 3 0.88 8.38 -1.80
C GLN A 3 0.45 9.70 -1.15
N ILE A 4 0.85 9.93 0.10
CA ILE A 4 0.50 11.15 0.83
C ILE A 4 1.00 12.44 0.14
N ALA A 5 2.17 12.40 -0.50
CA ALA A 5 2.68 13.53 -1.25
C ALA A 5 1.73 13.93 -2.38
N PHE A 6 1.22 12.96 -3.12
CA PHE A 6 0.25 13.19 -4.19
C PHE A 6 -1.07 13.76 -3.65
N ILE A 7 -1.58 13.22 -2.54
CA ILE A 7 -2.82 13.73 -1.90
C ILE A 7 -2.66 15.18 -1.51
N ARG A 8 -1.54 15.54 -0.86
CA ARG A 8 -1.26 16.89 -0.41
C ARG A 8 -1.22 17.92 -1.55
N GLU A 9 -0.59 17.53 -2.67
CA GLU A 9 -0.44 18.41 -3.83
C GLU A 9 -1.70 18.50 -4.70
N ASN A 10 -2.59 17.50 -4.62
CA ASN A 10 -3.73 17.35 -5.53
C ASN A 10 -5.05 17.08 -4.79
N GLN A 11 -5.31 17.75 -3.66
CA GLN A 11 -6.48 17.47 -2.79
C GLN A 11 -7.80 17.51 -3.56
N GLU A 12 -8.07 18.57 -4.32
CA GLU A 12 -9.30 18.71 -5.11
C GLU A 12 -9.46 17.60 -6.15
N LYS A 13 -8.36 17.25 -6.84
CA LYS A 13 -8.36 16.15 -7.81
C LYS A 13 -8.70 14.82 -7.15
N VAL A 14 -8.15 14.55 -5.97
CA VAL A 14 -8.43 13.34 -5.19
C VAL A 14 -9.90 13.30 -4.76
N ILE A 15 -10.42 14.39 -4.19
CA ILE A 15 -11.82 14.50 -3.76
C ILE A 15 -12.76 14.28 -4.94
N ASN A 16 -12.54 14.97 -6.06
CA ASN A 16 -13.38 14.86 -7.26
C ASN A 16 -13.32 13.45 -7.88
N ALA A 17 -12.15 12.81 -7.90
CA ALA A 17 -12.00 11.46 -8.42
C ALA A 17 -12.71 10.42 -7.53
N LEU A 18 -12.64 10.58 -6.20
CA LEU A 18 -13.34 9.70 -5.26
C LEU A 18 -14.86 9.92 -5.26
N ALA A 19 -15.32 11.14 -5.58
CA ALA A 19 -16.75 11.41 -5.80
C ALA A 19 -17.33 10.59 -6.96
N LYS A 20 -16.55 10.26 -8.01
CA LYS A 20 -16.97 9.33 -9.08
C LYS A 20 -17.33 7.94 -8.55
N ARG A 21 -16.72 7.53 -7.42
CA ARG A 21 -17.02 6.27 -6.71
C ARG A 21 -18.10 6.42 -5.65
N ASN A 22 -18.86 7.53 -5.66
CA ASN A 22 -19.86 7.87 -4.66
C ASN A 22 -19.32 7.95 -3.23
N MET A 23 -18.04 8.31 -3.07
CA MET A 23 -17.41 8.49 -1.78
C MET A 23 -17.22 9.98 -1.50
N ASP A 24 -17.85 10.48 -0.42
CA ASP A 24 -17.53 11.81 0.11
C ASP A 24 -16.22 11.70 0.90
N ALA A 25 -15.13 11.99 0.22
CA ALA A 25 -13.78 11.88 0.78
C ALA A 25 -13.23 13.19 1.34
N LYS A 26 -13.99 14.28 1.31
CA LYS A 26 -13.48 15.61 1.68
C LYS A 26 -12.91 15.64 3.09
N SER A 27 -13.69 15.20 4.07
CA SER A 27 -13.27 15.20 5.48
C SER A 27 -12.04 14.29 5.71
N VAL A 28 -12.03 13.11 5.09
CA VAL A 28 -10.91 12.15 5.24
C VAL A 28 -9.63 12.68 4.60
N VAL A 29 -9.72 13.33 3.44
CA VAL A 29 -8.56 13.95 2.78
C VAL A 29 -8.00 15.10 3.62
N GLU A 30 -8.86 15.96 4.18
CA GLU A 30 -8.46 17.05 5.07
C GLU A 30 -7.77 16.50 6.33
N GLU A 31 -8.31 15.47 6.97
CA GLU A 31 -7.70 14.80 8.13
C GLU A 31 -6.32 14.21 7.79
N VAL A 32 -6.20 13.51 6.67
CA VAL A 32 -4.94 12.91 6.20
C VAL A 32 -3.87 13.98 5.99
N VAL A 33 -4.22 15.12 5.39
CA VAL A 33 -3.29 16.22 5.18
C VAL A 33 -2.85 16.85 6.51
N GLN A 34 -3.79 17.07 7.45
CA GLN A 34 -3.48 17.59 8.77
C GLN A 34 -2.59 16.64 9.58
N LEU A 35 -2.81 15.35 9.50
CA LEU A 35 -1.96 14.33 10.14
C LEU A 35 -0.54 14.35 9.56
N ASP A 36 -0.41 14.46 8.23
CA ASP A 36 0.91 14.57 7.61
C ASP A 36 1.65 15.85 8.01
N GLU A 37 0.96 16.97 8.12
CA GLU A 37 1.55 18.23 8.61
C GLU A 37 2.07 18.08 10.03
N LYS A 38 1.26 17.51 10.93
CA LYS A 38 1.68 17.26 12.33
C LYS A 38 2.88 16.32 12.38
N ARG A 39 2.83 15.20 11.65
CA ARG A 39 3.93 14.23 11.58
C ARG A 39 5.21 14.88 11.10
N ARG A 40 5.16 15.70 10.04
CA ARG A 40 6.32 16.39 9.49
C ARG A 40 6.88 17.44 10.46
N ALA A 41 6.01 18.19 11.12
CA ALA A 41 6.43 19.17 12.13
C ALA A 41 7.13 18.47 13.32
N THR A 42 6.57 17.37 13.81
CA THR A 42 7.18 16.55 14.88
C THR A 42 8.53 15.98 14.45
N GLN A 43 8.65 15.51 13.20
CA GLN A 43 9.91 15.00 12.67
C GLN A 43 10.99 16.10 12.60
N VAL A 44 10.65 17.30 12.15
CA VAL A 44 11.58 18.44 12.09
C VAL A 44 12.06 18.82 13.51
N GLU A 45 11.15 18.83 14.51
CA GLU A 45 11.52 19.08 15.89
C GLU A 45 12.45 17.99 16.45
N LEU A 46 12.16 16.74 16.19
CA LEU A 46 12.97 15.59 16.58
C LEU A 46 14.37 15.68 15.98
N ASP A 47 14.48 15.93 14.67
CA ASP A 47 15.75 16.06 13.97
C ASP A 47 16.58 17.24 14.53
N GLY A 48 15.93 18.35 14.87
CA GLY A 48 16.57 19.49 15.54
C GLY A 48 17.18 19.12 16.88
N ILE A 49 16.43 18.42 17.73
CA ILE A 49 16.89 17.96 19.05
C ILE A 49 18.03 16.94 18.92
N LEU A 50 17.93 16.00 17.99
CA LEU A 50 18.98 15.02 17.74
C LEU A 50 20.27 15.71 17.25
N SER A 51 20.16 16.70 16.38
CA SER A 51 21.30 17.50 15.92
C SER A 51 21.96 18.26 17.07
N GLU A 52 21.18 18.91 17.95
CA GLU A 52 21.70 19.59 19.14
C GLU A 52 22.37 18.59 20.09
N SER A 53 21.75 17.46 20.38
CA SER A 53 22.33 16.41 21.23
C SER A 53 23.68 15.88 20.70
N ASN A 54 23.79 15.72 19.37
CA ASN A 54 25.02 15.30 18.72
C ASN A 54 26.14 16.35 18.84
N LYS A 55 25.80 17.64 18.69
CA LYS A 55 26.76 18.76 18.92
C LYS A 55 27.26 18.77 20.35
N LEU A 56 26.34 18.76 21.32
CA LEU A 56 26.70 18.72 22.74
C LEU A 56 27.56 17.50 23.11
N SER A 57 27.30 16.35 22.49
CA SER A 57 28.13 15.17 22.74
C SER A 57 29.59 15.34 22.26
N LYS A 58 29.79 16.03 21.13
CA LYS A 58 31.12 16.39 20.63
C LYS A 58 31.81 17.42 21.59
N ASP A 59 31.09 18.45 21.98
CA ASP A 59 31.61 19.48 22.89
C ASP A 59 32.01 18.88 24.26
N ILE A 60 31.21 17.93 24.77
CA ILE A 60 31.55 17.17 25.99
C ILE A 60 32.84 16.41 25.80
N GLY A 61 33.01 15.76 24.63
CA GLY A 61 34.26 15.05 24.33
C GLY A 61 35.50 15.93 24.32
N GLU A 62 35.39 17.15 23.76
CA GLU A 62 36.48 18.13 23.72
C GLU A 62 36.80 18.70 25.13
N LEU A 63 35.77 19.06 25.90
CA LEU A 63 35.93 19.56 27.26
C LEU A 63 36.56 18.51 28.20
N MET A 64 36.21 17.25 28.00
CA MET A 64 36.82 16.14 28.76
C MET A 64 38.30 15.97 28.43
N LYS A 65 38.71 16.13 27.15
CA LYS A 65 40.12 16.09 26.73
C LYS A 65 40.91 17.26 27.32
N ASN A 66 40.28 18.45 27.43
CA ASN A 66 40.90 19.65 27.95
C ASN A 66 40.90 19.72 29.49
N GLY A 67 40.32 18.75 30.20
CA GLY A 67 40.30 18.68 31.66
C GLY A 67 39.17 19.50 32.33
N ASP A 68 38.28 20.11 31.58
CA ASP A 68 37.21 21.01 32.08
C ASP A 68 35.96 20.20 32.51
N LYS A 69 36.13 19.45 33.61
CA LYS A 69 35.10 18.50 34.08
C LYS A 69 33.79 19.17 34.55
N SER A 70 33.89 20.42 35.09
CA SER A 70 32.73 21.14 35.58
C SER A 70 31.79 21.53 34.44
N LYS A 71 32.31 22.09 33.36
CA LYS A 71 31.50 22.43 32.18
C LYS A 71 30.94 21.18 31.48
N ALA A 72 31.74 20.13 31.39
CA ALA A 72 31.29 18.86 30.83
C ALA A 72 30.11 18.26 31.62
N ALA A 73 30.07 18.43 32.96
CA ALA A 73 28.96 17.96 33.79
C ALA A 73 27.63 18.68 33.44
N ILE A 74 27.67 20.01 33.31
CA ILE A 74 26.47 20.80 32.92
C ILE A 74 25.93 20.38 31.53
N LEU A 75 26.84 20.19 30.55
CA LEU A 75 26.43 19.76 29.22
C LEU A 75 25.86 18.33 29.21
N LYS A 76 26.37 17.46 30.09
CA LYS A 76 25.81 16.12 30.28
C LYS A 76 24.36 16.14 30.76
N GLU A 77 24.05 16.96 31.79
CA GLU A 77 22.68 17.13 32.28
C GLU A 77 21.76 17.62 31.18
N LYS A 78 22.19 18.63 30.38
CA LYS A 78 21.42 19.10 29.24
C LYS A 78 21.20 18.01 28.21
N THR A 79 22.21 17.16 27.93
CA THR A 79 22.10 16.03 27.00
C THR A 79 21.10 14.98 27.48
N VAL A 80 20.99 14.74 28.80
CA VAL A 80 19.99 13.82 29.37
C VAL A 80 18.58 14.34 29.11
N LEU A 81 18.32 15.64 29.38
CA LEU A 81 17.02 16.27 29.12
C LEU A 81 16.63 16.19 27.61
N LEU A 82 17.59 16.46 26.72
CA LEU A 82 17.37 16.35 25.27
C LEU A 82 17.05 14.92 24.85
N LYS A 83 17.70 13.92 25.44
CA LYS A 83 17.41 12.50 25.17
C LYS A 83 15.99 12.11 25.62
N GLU A 84 15.56 12.56 26.79
CA GLU A 84 14.19 12.32 27.25
C GLU A 84 13.15 12.99 26.33
N LYS A 85 13.44 14.24 25.91
CA LYS A 85 12.58 14.95 24.97
C LYS A 85 12.53 14.26 23.59
N SER A 86 13.68 13.85 23.07
CA SER A 86 13.74 13.14 21.78
C SER A 86 13.01 11.80 21.82
N LYS A 87 13.06 11.07 22.94
CA LYS A 87 12.31 9.82 23.10
C LYS A 87 10.80 10.05 23.02
N LYS A 88 10.28 11.05 23.74
CA LYS A 88 8.84 11.40 23.70
C LYS A 88 8.40 11.84 22.32
N LEU A 89 9.22 12.63 21.62
CA LEU A 89 8.91 13.05 20.25
C LEU A 89 8.95 11.88 19.26
N ALA A 90 9.88 10.95 19.41
CA ALA A 90 9.92 9.74 18.60
C ALA A 90 8.65 8.89 18.78
N GLU A 91 8.24 8.65 20.03
CA GLU A 91 6.98 7.95 20.33
C GLU A 91 5.75 8.67 19.71
N THR A 92 5.74 10.01 19.74
CA THR A 92 4.67 10.80 19.11
C THR A 92 4.72 10.71 17.58
N ALA A 93 5.92 10.76 16.98
CA ALA A 93 6.10 10.63 15.53
C ALA A 93 5.65 9.25 15.03
N ASP A 94 5.98 8.19 15.76
CA ASP A 94 5.56 6.81 15.44
C ASP A 94 4.04 6.67 15.54
N ALA A 95 3.41 7.21 16.58
CA ALA A 95 1.96 7.21 16.72
C ALA A 95 1.25 7.95 15.59
N LEU A 96 1.74 9.14 15.20
CA LEU A 96 1.20 9.90 14.07
C LEU A 96 1.40 9.17 12.73
N ALA A 97 2.52 8.47 12.55
CA ALA A 97 2.78 7.67 11.34
C ALA A 97 1.81 6.49 11.24
N LEU A 98 1.52 5.83 12.35
CA LEU A 98 0.56 4.73 12.40
C LEU A 98 -0.86 5.24 12.08
N GLU A 99 -1.31 6.29 12.76
CA GLU A 99 -2.62 6.90 12.53
C GLU A 99 -2.80 7.36 11.08
N LEU A 100 -1.77 8.00 10.50
CA LEU A 100 -1.77 8.39 9.10
C LEU A 100 -1.92 7.19 8.16
N THR A 101 -1.23 6.09 8.46
CA THR A 101 -1.30 4.87 7.66
C THR A 101 -2.68 4.25 7.71
N GLU A 102 -3.29 4.15 8.89
CA GLU A 102 -4.66 3.66 9.07
C GLU A 102 -5.68 4.51 8.29
N LYS A 103 -5.55 5.83 8.34
CA LYS A 103 -6.41 6.73 7.55
C LYS A 103 -6.20 6.56 6.04
N LEU A 104 -4.96 6.39 5.58
CA LEU A 104 -4.67 6.14 4.16
C LEU A 104 -5.29 4.83 3.66
N TYR A 105 -5.42 3.80 4.50
CA TYR A 105 -6.10 2.56 4.13
C TYR A 105 -7.60 2.73 3.90
N THR A 106 -8.22 3.76 4.44
CA THR A 106 -9.64 4.05 4.18
C THR A 106 -9.87 4.67 2.80
N LEU A 107 -8.82 5.21 2.16
CA LEU A 107 -8.90 5.84 0.86
C LEU A 107 -8.60 4.82 -0.26
N PRO A 108 -9.58 4.50 -1.12
CA PRO A 108 -9.34 3.64 -2.27
C PRO A 108 -8.50 4.35 -3.34
N ASN A 109 -7.97 3.57 -4.29
CA ASN A 109 -7.28 4.14 -5.44
C ASN A 109 -8.22 4.97 -6.31
N LEU A 110 -7.66 5.99 -6.98
CA LEU A 110 -8.43 6.86 -7.86
C LEU A 110 -8.80 6.12 -9.14
N PRO A 111 -10.04 6.26 -9.62
CA PRO A 111 -10.42 5.77 -10.93
C PRO A 111 -9.71 6.59 -12.02
N ALA A 112 -9.48 5.96 -13.18
CA ALA A 112 -9.00 6.67 -14.36
C ALA A 112 -10.02 7.69 -14.85
N ASP A 113 -9.56 8.70 -15.59
CA ASP A 113 -10.44 9.79 -16.04
C ASP A 113 -11.57 9.32 -16.96
N ILE A 114 -11.33 8.24 -17.71
CA ILE A 114 -12.31 7.61 -18.61
C ILE A 114 -13.46 6.89 -17.87
N VAL A 115 -13.26 6.56 -16.57
CA VAL A 115 -14.27 5.84 -15.80
C VAL A 115 -15.48 6.74 -15.54
N PRO A 116 -16.70 6.34 -15.93
CA PRO A 116 -17.92 7.11 -15.68
C PRO A 116 -18.25 7.12 -14.18
N VAL A 117 -19.14 8.02 -13.81
CA VAL A 117 -19.76 7.98 -12.48
C VAL A 117 -20.78 6.86 -12.49
N GLY A 118 -20.72 5.97 -11.49
CA GLY A 118 -21.66 4.85 -11.41
C GLY A 118 -21.64 4.18 -10.04
N LYS A 119 -22.72 3.44 -9.75
CA LYS A 119 -22.89 2.66 -8.51
C LYS A 119 -23.00 1.16 -8.77
N THR A 120 -23.44 0.81 -9.97
CA THR A 120 -23.76 -0.57 -10.34
C THR A 120 -22.96 -0.99 -11.58
N PRO A 121 -22.76 -2.31 -11.81
CA PRO A 121 -22.08 -2.81 -13.00
C PRO A 121 -22.72 -2.40 -14.32
N GLU A 122 -24.04 -2.17 -14.33
CA GLU A 122 -24.82 -1.79 -15.52
C GLU A 122 -24.49 -0.37 -16.00
N GLU A 123 -23.93 0.46 -15.11
CA GLU A 123 -23.50 1.83 -15.42
C GLU A 123 -22.08 1.88 -16.00
N ASN A 124 -21.41 0.72 -16.12
CA ASN A 124 -20.07 0.63 -16.71
C ASN A 124 -20.13 0.95 -18.21
N LEU A 125 -19.19 1.77 -18.66
CA LEU A 125 -19.05 2.08 -20.09
C LEU A 125 -18.31 0.93 -20.77
N ASN A 126 -18.98 0.30 -21.76
CA ASN A 126 -18.29 -0.62 -22.66
C ASN A 126 -17.44 0.19 -23.65
N VAL A 127 -16.12 0.14 -23.48
CA VAL A 127 -15.16 0.92 -24.30
C VAL A 127 -14.69 0.16 -25.54
N PHE A 128 -14.85 -1.15 -25.57
CA PHE A 128 -14.47 -1.98 -26.70
C PHE A 128 -15.26 -3.31 -26.68
N GLN A 129 -15.75 -3.72 -27.84
CA GLN A 129 -16.36 -5.04 -28.05
C GLN A 129 -16.06 -5.47 -29.48
N GLU A 130 -15.54 -6.67 -29.64
CA GLU A 130 -15.25 -7.27 -30.94
C GLU A 130 -15.90 -8.67 -31.01
N GLY A 131 -16.49 -8.96 -32.17
CA GLY A 131 -17.22 -10.20 -32.40
C GLY A 131 -18.59 -10.27 -31.72
N ASP A 132 -19.30 -11.35 -32.01
CA ASP A 132 -20.61 -11.61 -31.44
C ASP A 132 -20.47 -12.37 -30.12
N VAL A 133 -21.20 -11.92 -29.10
CA VAL A 133 -21.28 -12.65 -27.84
C VAL A 133 -22.10 -13.92 -28.05
N PRO A 134 -21.54 -15.12 -27.82
CA PRO A 134 -22.27 -16.37 -28.04
C PRO A 134 -23.47 -16.47 -27.09
N VAL A 135 -24.62 -16.85 -27.65
CA VAL A 135 -25.79 -17.15 -26.83
C VAL A 135 -25.64 -18.57 -26.29
N LEU A 136 -25.48 -18.66 -24.98
CA LEU A 136 -25.33 -19.95 -24.31
C LEU A 136 -26.71 -20.61 -24.13
N HIS A 137 -26.74 -21.95 -24.13
CA HIS A 137 -27.96 -22.70 -23.87
C HIS A 137 -28.40 -22.58 -22.40
N GLU A 138 -29.69 -22.83 -22.10
CA GLU A 138 -30.29 -22.65 -20.79
C GLU A 138 -29.64 -23.42 -19.64
N GLY A 139 -28.92 -24.50 -19.92
CA GLY A 139 -28.17 -25.31 -18.96
C GLY A 139 -26.66 -25.06 -18.95
N ALA A 140 -26.18 -23.96 -19.51
CA ALA A 140 -24.76 -23.63 -19.52
C ALA A 140 -24.22 -23.39 -18.11
N LEU A 141 -23.15 -24.10 -17.77
CA LEU A 141 -22.50 -24.01 -16.48
C LEU A 141 -21.46 -22.88 -16.48
N PRO A 142 -21.33 -22.12 -15.39
CA PRO A 142 -20.28 -21.14 -15.25
C PRO A 142 -18.90 -21.83 -15.17
N HIS A 143 -17.82 -21.10 -15.48
CA HIS A 143 -16.48 -21.67 -15.60
C HIS A 143 -16.02 -22.41 -14.32
N TRP A 144 -16.35 -21.95 -13.13
CA TRP A 144 -15.99 -22.61 -11.88
C TRP A 144 -16.69 -23.98 -11.68
N GLU A 145 -17.90 -24.17 -12.23
CA GLU A 145 -18.59 -25.46 -12.23
C GLU A 145 -18.04 -26.39 -13.29
N LEU A 146 -17.68 -25.86 -14.46
CA LEU A 146 -17.01 -26.63 -15.52
C LEU A 146 -15.65 -27.14 -15.04
N VAL A 147 -14.85 -26.29 -14.40
CA VAL A 147 -13.56 -26.64 -13.82
C VAL A 147 -13.70 -27.79 -12.81
N LYS A 148 -14.69 -27.71 -11.94
CA LYS A 148 -15.00 -28.78 -10.96
C LYS A 148 -15.54 -30.05 -11.63
N LYS A 149 -16.42 -29.88 -12.61
CA LYS A 149 -17.02 -31.03 -13.35
C LYS A 149 -15.98 -31.82 -14.13
N TYR A 150 -15.00 -31.15 -14.70
CA TYR A 150 -13.95 -31.80 -15.50
C TYR A 150 -12.66 -32.06 -14.71
N ASP A 151 -12.64 -31.75 -13.42
CA ASP A 151 -11.49 -31.94 -12.53
C ASP A 151 -10.18 -31.32 -13.07
N ILE A 152 -10.30 -30.09 -13.55
CA ILE A 152 -9.21 -29.36 -14.23
C ILE A 152 -8.38 -28.54 -13.25
N ILE A 153 -9.02 -27.94 -12.24
CA ILE A 153 -8.38 -27.07 -11.26
C ILE A 153 -8.89 -27.43 -9.88
N ASP A 154 -7.96 -27.60 -8.93
CA ASP A 154 -8.25 -27.79 -7.51
C ASP A 154 -7.90 -26.50 -6.74
N PHE A 155 -8.91 -25.76 -6.37
CA PHE A 155 -8.76 -24.54 -5.57
C PHE A 155 -8.50 -24.85 -4.08
N GLU A 156 -9.02 -25.98 -3.57
CA GLU A 156 -8.81 -26.37 -2.17
C GLU A 156 -7.36 -26.80 -1.92
N LEU A 157 -6.78 -27.54 -2.86
CA LEU A 157 -5.38 -27.90 -2.83
C LEU A 157 -4.50 -26.66 -2.97
N GLY A 158 -4.87 -25.72 -3.83
CA GLY A 158 -4.17 -24.45 -3.99
C GLY A 158 -4.11 -23.65 -2.68
N VAL A 159 -5.22 -23.56 -1.96
CA VAL A 159 -5.27 -22.91 -0.65
C VAL A 159 -4.36 -23.60 0.37
N LYS A 160 -4.29 -24.94 0.37
CA LYS A 160 -3.42 -25.70 1.28
C LYS A 160 -1.93 -25.51 1.00
N ILE A 161 -1.55 -25.34 -0.27
CA ILE A 161 -0.15 -25.21 -0.69
C ILE A 161 0.36 -23.78 -0.54
N ALA A 162 -0.40 -22.80 -1.00
CA ALA A 162 0.08 -21.42 -1.20
C ALA A 162 -0.82 -20.33 -0.61
N GLY A 163 -1.97 -20.69 -0.04
CA GLY A 163 -2.94 -19.74 0.52
C GLY A 163 -4.08 -19.39 -0.43
N ALA A 164 -4.97 -18.49 0.02
CA ALA A 164 -6.16 -18.12 -0.72
C ALA A 164 -5.83 -17.51 -2.10
N GLY A 165 -6.60 -17.90 -3.12
CA GLY A 165 -6.48 -17.37 -4.48
C GLY A 165 -5.48 -18.08 -5.38
N PHE A 166 -4.84 -19.17 -4.93
CA PHE A 166 -3.95 -19.96 -5.76
C PHE A 166 -4.69 -21.19 -6.31
N PRO A 167 -4.82 -21.32 -7.64
CA PRO A 167 -5.34 -22.53 -8.28
C PRO A 167 -4.23 -23.57 -8.47
N VAL A 168 -4.55 -24.86 -8.35
CA VAL A 168 -3.70 -25.97 -8.78
C VAL A 168 -4.32 -26.61 -10.00
N TYR A 169 -3.61 -26.60 -11.11
CA TYR A 169 -4.04 -27.25 -12.34
C TYR A 169 -3.78 -28.75 -12.25
N LEU A 170 -4.79 -29.57 -12.60
CA LEU A 170 -4.74 -31.02 -12.55
C LEU A 170 -4.70 -31.58 -13.97
N GLY A 171 -3.95 -32.71 -14.16
CA GLY A 171 -3.97 -33.51 -15.38
C GLY A 171 -3.23 -32.93 -16.59
N LYS A 172 -3.50 -33.50 -17.76
CA LYS A 172 -2.82 -33.24 -19.05
C LYS A 172 -3.10 -31.86 -19.67
N ILE A 173 -3.98 -31.07 -19.12
CA ILE A 173 -4.38 -29.77 -19.70
C ILE A 173 -3.22 -28.81 -19.83
N LEU A 174 -2.19 -28.95 -18.99
CA LEU A 174 -0.96 -28.20 -19.16
C LEU A 174 -0.21 -28.52 -20.46
N GLU A 175 -0.32 -29.77 -20.96
CA GLU A 175 0.31 -30.16 -22.23
C GLU A 175 -0.48 -29.65 -23.47
N GLU A 176 -1.80 -29.44 -23.35
CA GLU A 176 -2.65 -28.96 -24.46
C GLU A 176 -2.75 -27.44 -24.54
N ILE A 177 -2.56 -26.72 -23.41
CA ILE A 177 -2.61 -25.23 -23.34
C ILE A 177 -1.25 -24.64 -23.69
N TYR A 178 -0.16 -25.31 -23.39
CA TYR A 178 1.19 -24.89 -23.72
C TYR A 178 1.68 -25.78 -24.89
N ASP A 179 1.60 -25.22 -26.10
CA ASP A 179 2.26 -25.78 -27.28
C ASP A 179 3.72 -26.13 -26.94
N ASP A 180 4.26 -27.17 -27.54
CA ASP A 180 5.53 -27.86 -27.21
C ASP A 180 6.79 -26.98 -27.06
N GLU A 181 6.70 -25.65 -27.28
CA GLU A 181 7.84 -24.74 -27.20
C GLU A 181 7.94 -23.91 -25.89
N VAL A 182 6.98 -24.00 -24.97
CA VAL A 182 7.09 -23.30 -23.68
C VAL A 182 7.67 -24.26 -22.63
N ALA A 183 8.97 -24.45 -22.69
CA ALA A 183 9.70 -25.05 -21.57
C ALA A 183 9.26 -24.37 -20.26
N PHE A 184 8.86 -25.20 -19.31
CA PHE A 184 8.52 -24.80 -17.93
C PHE A 184 9.72 -24.12 -17.29
N THR A 185 9.96 -22.85 -17.63
CA THR A 185 10.92 -22.05 -16.88
C THR A 185 10.24 -21.67 -15.59
N HIS A 186 10.86 -21.98 -14.47
CA HIS A 186 10.52 -21.60 -13.10
C HIS A 186 10.52 -20.07 -12.91
N ASP A 187 9.96 -19.32 -13.83
CA ASP A 187 9.81 -17.89 -13.72
C ASP A 187 8.42 -17.58 -13.18
N SER A 188 8.35 -17.53 -11.85
CA SER A 188 7.15 -17.13 -11.10
C SER A 188 6.58 -15.77 -11.54
N SER A 189 7.33 -14.93 -12.26
CA SER A 189 6.86 -13.64 -12.77
C SER A 189 5.87 -13.77 -13.92
N LYS A 190 5.90 -14.87 -14.68
CA LYS A 190 4.96 -15.13 -15.77
C LYS A 190 3.63 -15.72 -15.32
N MET A 191 3.59 -16.42 -14.20
CA MET A 191 2.33 -16.90 -13.58
C MET A 191 1.42 -15.76 -13.11
N TYR A 192 1.97 -14.63 -12.72
CA TYR A 192 1.20 -13.46 -12.27
C TYR A 192 0.40 -12.79 -13.39
N ASN A 193 0.84 -12.89 -14.63
CA ASN A 193 0.18 -12.22 -15.76
C ASN A 193 -1.08 -12.93 -16.26
N TYR A 194 -1.25 -14.23 -16.02
CA TYR A 194 -2.45 -14.97 -16.44
C TYR A 194 -3.62 -14.88 -15.45
N CYS A 195 -3.34 -14.63 -14.16
CA CYS A 195 -4.39 -14.46 -13.16
C CYS A 195 -5.09 -13.08 -13.20
N GLN A 196 -4.56 -12.09 -13.94
CA GLN A 196 -5.17 -10.76 -14.06
C GLN A 196 -6.38 -10.70 -15.00
N TYR A 197 -6.65 -11.74 -15.79
CA TYR A 197 -7.78 -11.77 -16.72
C TYR A 197 -8.96 -12.63 -16.25
N CYS A 198 -8.90 -13.18 -15.03
CA CYS A 198 -9.97 -14.01 -14.46
C CYS A 198 -10.65 -13.34 -13.24
N VAL A 199 -10.80 -11.99 -13.25
CA VAL A 199 -11.63 -11.28 -12.25
C VAL A 199 -12.60 -10.40 -12.98
#